data_ffe945f4ea75b1d392e0fdf0a10d31ee
#
_entry.id   ffe945f4ea75b1d392e0fdf0a10d31ee
#
_cell.length_a   1.000
_cell.length_b   1.000
_cell.length_c   1.000
_cell.angle_alpha   90.00
_cell.angle_beta   90.00
_cell.angle_gamma   90.00
#
_symmetry.space_group_name_H-M   'P 1'
#
loop_
_entity.id
_entity.type
_entity.pdbx_description
1 polymer ?
#
loop_
_entity_poly.entity_id
_entity_poly.type
_entity_poly.pdbx_seq_one_letter_code
_entity_poly.pdbx_strand_id
1 'polypeptide(L)'
;VVFRITKKYVIVGDPAKDIERISIDDFYKKFTGAMLLLKPNSEFEREKIKGTKLFDRYIKLLLPQKKLFIYALVASLLVTLLGILSSLFNNIIYDEILPYRQKDVLKIMLAVFLGISLTSTFVSFVRQWILMHLSIKIDIPLMLGYFEHIYKLPMKFFASRKTGDITTRFSDAFTIKDIF
;
A
#
# COMPACT_ATOMS: atom_id res chain seq x y z
N VAL A 1 -11.42 20.55 -25.27
CA VAL A 1 -11.33 19.63 -26.42
C VAL A 1 -12.73 19.43 -27.00
N VAL A 2 -12.91 19.54 -28.32
CA VAL A 2 -14.20 19.25 -28.97
C VAL A 2 -14.23 17.79 -29.38
N PHE A 3 -15.15 16.99 -28.80
CA PHE A 3 -15.28 15.57 -29.12
C PHE A 3 -16.22 15.31 -30.30
N ARG A 4 -17.33 16.07 -30.39
CA ARG A 4 -18.33 15.86 -31.43
C ARG A 4 -19.13 17.15 -31.69
N ILE A 5 -19.34 17.45 -32.96
CA ILE A 5 -20.22 18.53 -33.38
C ILE A 5 -21.45 17.93 -34.05
N THR A 6 -22.64 18.32 -33.60
CA THR A 6 -23.93 17.92 -34.17
C THR A 6 -24.71 19.18 -34.56
N LYS A 7 -25.70 19.08 -35.42
CA LYS A 7 -26.50 20.25 -35.86
C LYS A 7 -27.21 21.04 -34.72
N LYS A 8 -27.35 20.49 -33.51
CA LYS A 8 -28.03 21.14 -32.38
C LYS A 8 -27.14 21.39 -31.18
N TYR A 9 -26.06 20.65 -31.00
CA TYR A 9 -25.18 20.74 -29.82
C TYR A 9 -23.75 20.31 -30.13
N VAL A 10 -22.82 20.78 -29.35
CA VAL A 10 -21.41 20.41 -29.36
C VAL A 10 -21.04 19.76 -28.05
N ILE A 11 -20.32 18.64 -28.10
CA ILE A 11 -19.78 17.98 -26.92
C ILE A 11 -18.34 18.48 -26.74
N VAL A 12 -18.11 19.21 -25.64
CA VAL A 12 -16.84 19.82 -25.30
C VAL A 12 -16.34 19.24 -24.00
N GLY A 13 -15.08 18.81 -23.98
CA GLY A 13 -14.39 18.47 -22.75
C GLY A 13 -13.62 19.69 -22.24
N ASP A 14 -14.05 20.22 -21.12
CA ASP A 14 -13.38 21.29 -20.38
C ASP A 14 -12.54 20.65 -19.28
N PRO A 15 -11.21 20.86 -19.26
CA PRO A 15 -10.37 20.31 -18.20
C PRO A 15 -10.74 20.78 -16.78
N ALA A 16 -11.46 21.90 -16.67
CA ALA A 16 -11.87 22.47 -15.39
C ALA A 16 -13.22 21.97 -14.88
N LYS A 17 -14.07 21.40 -15.78
CA LYS A 17 -15.44 21.05 -15.42
C LYS A 17 -15.81 19.60 -15.67
N ASP A 18 -15.61 19.11 -16.85
CA ASP A 18 -15.86 17.76 -17.36
C ASP A 18 -16.39 17.80 -18.81
N ILE A 19 -16.98 16.71 -19.30
CA ILE A 19 -17.58 16.66 -20.64
C ILE A 19 -18.98 17.26 -20.59
N GLU A 20 -19.15 18.45 -21.17
CA GLU A 20 -20.44 19.15 -21.22
C GLU A 20 -21.01 19.15 -22.65
N ARG A 21 -22.34 19.13 -22.73
CA ARG A 21 -23.09 19.40 -23.97
C ARG A 21 -23.49 20.87 -23.97
N ILE A 22 -22.98 21.60 -24.95
CA ILE A 22 -23.24 23.05 -25.11
C ILE A 22 -24.06 23.26 -26.38
N SER A 23 -25.00 24.21 -26.37
CA SER A 23 -25.72 24.60 -27.57
C SER A 23 -24.75 25.17 -28.63
N ILE A 24 -25.10 25.07 -29.91
CA ILE A 24 -24.28 25.62 -30.98
C ILE A 24 -24.07 27.15 -30.82
N ASP A 25 -25.11 27.86 -30.42
CA ASP A 25 -25.07 29.30 -30.24
C ASP A 25 -24.13 29.72 -29.11
N ASP A 26 -24.17 28.99 -27.97
CA ASP A 26 -23.26 29.26 -26.86
C ASP A 26 -21.83 28.81 -27.15
N PHE A 27 -21.65 27.80 -27.98
CA PHE A 27 -20.33 27.42 -28.46
C PHE A 27 -19.72 28.54 -29.33
N TYR A 28 -20.47 29.09 -30.30
CA TYR A 28 -19.98 30.17 -31.16
C TYR A 28 -19.66 31.45 -30.37
N LYS A 29 -20.38 31.77 -29.34
CA LYS A 29 -20.08 32.89 -28.44
C LYS A 29 -18.74 32.77 -27.72
N LYS A 30 -18.35 31.53 -27.41
CA LYS A 30 -17.11 31.24 -26.68
C LYS A 30 -15.95 30.86 -27.60
N PHE A 31 -16.21 30.60 -28.87
CA PHE A 31 -15.20 30.16 -29.81
C PHE A 31 -14.37 31.33 -30.31
N THR A 32 -13.06 31.26 -30.09
CA THR A 32 -12.09 32.31 -30.45
C THR A 32 -11.75 32.35 -31.96
N GLY A 33 -12.32 31.48 -32.78
CA GLY A 33 -12.05 31.40 -34.22
C GLY A 33 -10.84 30.56 -34.62
N ALA A 34 -10.02 30.14 -33.68
CA ALA A 34 -8.84 29.28 -33.91
C ALA A 34 -9.09 27.86 -33.43
N MET A 35 -8.81 26.86 -34.28
CA MET A 35 -8.94 25.44 -33.92
C MET A 35 -7.72 24.66 -34.40
N LEU A 36 -7.19 23.80 -33.53
CA LEU A 36 -6.13 22.88 -33.88
C LEU A 36 -6.74 21.49 -34.19
N LEU A 37 -6.68 21.09 -35.46
CA LEU A 37 -7.15 19.79 -35.90
C LEU A 37 -6.00 18.79 -35.86
N LEU A 38 -6.08 17.82 -34.92
CA LEU A 38 -5.10 16.74 -34.79
C LEU A 38 -5.64 15.47 -35.42
N LYS A 39 -4.97 14.95 -36.45
CA LYS A 39 -5.23 13.64 -37.03
C LYS A 39 -4.05 12.72 -36.71
N PRO A 40 -4.28 11.49 -36.22
CA PRO A 40 -3.22 10.51 -36.09
C PRO A 40 -2.69 10.19 -37.52
N ASN A 41 -1.38 10.21 -37.70
CA ASN A 41 -0.73 9.75 -38.92
C ASN A 41 -0.60 8.22 -38.89
N SER A 42 -0.07 7.61 -39.99
CA SER A 42 0.15 6.16 -40.08
C SER A 42 1.18 5.61 -39.10
N GLU A 43 2.01 6.48 -38.54
CA GLU A 43 3.04 6.12 -37.54
C GLU A 43 2.57 6.33 -36.10
N PHE A 44 1.31 6.77 -35.89
CA PHE A 44 0.76 6.95 -34.56
C PHE A 44 0.46 5.61 -33.93
N GLU A 45 1.38 5.11 -33.15
CA GLU A 45 1.14 3.95 -32.29
C GLU A 45 0.19 4.34 -31.13
N ARG A 46 -0.99 3.74 -31.12
CA ARG A 46 -1.88 3.80 -29.96
C ARG A 46 -1.27 2.96 -28.86
N GLU A 47 -0.29 3.49 -28.17
CA GLU A 47 0.19 2.90 -26.93
C GLU A 47 -0.96 2.96 -25.92
N LYS A 48 -1.67 1.84 -25.74
CA LYS A 48 -2.48 1.65 -24.56
C LYS A 48 -1.48 1.64 -23.41
N ILE A 49 -1.37 2.77 -22.71
CA ILE A 49 -0.73 2.80 -21.40
C ILE A 49 -1.53 1.78 -20.58
N LYS A 50 -1.09 0.52 -20.61
CA LYS A 50 -1.51 -0.48 -19.64
C LYS A 50 -1.01 0.08 -18.33
N GLY A 51 -1.89 0.80 -17.62
CA GLY A 51 -1.62 1.17 -16.25
C GLY A 51 -1.25 -0.14 -15.55
N THR A 52 0.02 -0.39 -15.38
CA THR A 52 0.49 -1.49 -14.55
C THR A 52 -0.17 -1.23 -13.23
N LYS A 53 -1.16 -2.08 -12.87
CA LYS A 53 -1.89 -1.93 -11.62
C LYS A 53 -0.82 -1.77 -10.55
N LEU A 54 -0.90 -0.71 -9.77
CA LEU A 54 0.06 -0.44 -8.69
C LEU A 54 0.33 -1.73 -7.89
N PHE A 55 -0.71 -2.52 -7.70
CA PHE A 55 -0.68 -3.83 -7.06
C PHE A 55 0.32 -4.82 -7.70
N ASP A 56 0.43 -4.89 -9.03
CA ASP A 56 1.37 -5.79 -9.72
C ASP A 56 2.84 -5.39 -9.48
N ARG A 57 3.11 -4.11 -9.29
CA ARG A 57 4.46 -3.63 -8.93
C ARG A 57 4.83 -4.03 -7.51
N TYR A 58 3.91 -3.90 -6.55
CA TYR A 58 4.13 -4.29 -5.16
C TYR A 58 4.29 -5.79 -5.02
N ILE A 59 3.47 -6.60 -5.70
CA ILE A 59 3.59 -8.05 -5.70
C ILE A 59 4.96 -8.49 -6.24
N LYS A 60 5.47 -7.86 -7.29
CA LYS A 60 6.81 -8.16 -7.84
C LYS A 60 7.94 -7.86 -6.86
N LEU A 61 7.78 -6.88 -5.96
CA LEU A 61 8.74 -6.60 -4.89
C LEU A 61 8.65 -7.61 -3.74
N LEU A 62 7.44 -8.12 -3.46
CA LEU A 62 7.20 -9.11 -2.40
C LEU A 62 7.59 -10.53 -2.81
N LEU A 63 7.40 -10.92 -4.07
CA LEU A 63 7.66 -12.28 -4.58
C LEU A 63 9.05 -12.83 -4.27
N PRO A 64 10.16 -12.06 -4.39
CA PRO A 64 11.49 -12.54 -4.03
C PRO A 64 11.63 -12.89 -2.54
N GLN A 65 10.82 -12.27 -1.67
CA GLN A 65 10.86 -12.43 -0.22
C GLN A 65 9.80 -13.40 0.33
N LYS A 66 9.14 -14.19 -0.54
CA LYS A 66 8.06 -15.12 -0.17
C LYS A 66 8.40 -16.05 1.00
N LYS A 67 9.66 -16.48 1.11
CA LYS A 67 10.11 -17.35 2.23
C LYS A 67 10.03 -16.62 3.58
N LEU A 68 10.51 -15.39 3.67
CA LEU A 68 10.43 -14.58 4.89
C LEU A 68 8.97 -14.28 5.27
N PHE A 69 8.13 -14.02 4.26
CA PHE A 69 6.71 -13.82 4.48
C PHE A 69 6.02 -15.05 5.05
N ILE A 70 6.32 -16.25 4.52
CA ILE A 70 5.80 -17.51 5.05
C ILE A 70 6.28 -17.74 6.48
N TYR A 71 7.57 -17.50 6.77
CA TYR A 71 8.09 -17.66 8.14
C TYR A 71 7.42 -16.70 9.13
N ALA A 72 7.18 -15.44 8.73
CA ALA A 72 6.45 -14.49 9.55
C ALA A 72 5.00 -14.93 9.81
N LEU A 73 4.35 -15.50 8.80
CA LEU A 73 2.98 -16.01 8.91
C LEU A 73 2.90 -17.20 9.83
N VAL A 74 3.82 -18.17 9.68
CA VAL A 74 3.91 -19.34 10.58
C VAL A 74 4.19 -18.92 12.02
N ALA A 75 5.15 -18.01 12.23
CA ALA A 75 5.45 -17.47 13.54
C ALA A 75 4.25 -16.76 14.17
N SER A 76 3.49 -16.00 13.38
CA SER A 76 2.26 -15.33 13.83
C SER A 76 1.19 -16.35 14.24
N LEU A 77 1.01 -17.43 13.48
CA LEU A 77 0.10 -18.50 13.82
C LEU A 77 0.48 -19.17 15.15
N LEU A 78 1.78 -19.47 15.32
CA LEU A 78 2.28 -20.05 16.58
C LEU A 78 2.05 -19.14 17.78
N VAL A 79 2.32 -17.83 17.64
CA VAL A 79 2.05 -16.86 18.71
C VAL A 79 0.57 -16.82 19.06
N THR A 80 -0.32 -16.87 18.06
CA THR A 80 -1.77 -16.88 18.30
C THR A 80 -2.20 -18.15 19.01
N LEU A 81 -1.69 -19.32 18.62
CA LEU A 81 -2.00 -20.59 19.30
C LEU A 81 -1.51 -20.59 20.75
N LEU A 82 -0.28 -20.11 21.00
CA LEU A 82 0.25 -19.98 22.36
C LEU A 82 -0.56 -18.98 23.19
N GLY A 83 -1.07 -17.91 22.58
CA GLY A 83 -1.96 -16.95 23.24
C GLY A 83 -3.30 -17.56 23.65
N ILE A 84 -3.91 -18.38 22.79
CA ILE A 84 -5.14 -19.13 23.11
C ILE A 84 -4.86 -20.10 24.25
N LEU A 85 -3.76 -20.87 24.20
CA LEU A 85 -3.37 -21.78 25.21
C LEU A 85 -3.16 -21.06 26.56
N SER A 86 -2.48 -19.92 26.56
CA SER A 86 -2.27 -19.08 27.73
C SER A 86 -3.59 -18.59 28.35
N SER A 87 -4.57 -18.24 27.54
CA SER A 87 -5.91 -17.82 27.96
C SER A 87 -6.66 -18.97 28.64
N LEU A 88 -6.61 -20.19 28.06
CA LEU A 88 -7.22 -21.37 28.67
C LEU A 88 -6.60 -21.69 30.02
N PHE A 89 -5.26 -21.62 30.15
CA PHE A 89 -4.58 -21.81 31.43
C PHE A 89 -5.02 -20.78 32.47
N ASN A 90 -5.17 -19.51 32.08
CA ASN A 90 -5.70 -18.48 32.98
C ASN A 90 -7.09 -18.86 33.51
N ASN A 91 -8.01 -19.25 32.62
CA ASN A 91 -9.36 -19.65 33.05
C ASN A 91 -9.33 -20.81 34.05
N ILE A 92 -8.54 -21.84 33.76
CA ILE A 92 -8.42 -23.01 34.68
C ILE A 92 -7.87 -22.59 36.07
N ILE A 93 -6.89 -21.70 36.10
CA ILE A 93 -6.31 -21.20 37.35
C ILE A 93 -7.35 -20.43 38.16
N TYR A 94 -8.13 -19.54 37.53
CA TYR A 94 -9.12 -18.72 38.23
C TYR A 94 -10.39 -19.46 38.59
N ASP A 95 -10.89 -20.34 37.73
CA ASP A 95 -12.19 -20.98 37.91
C ASP A 95 -12.11 -22.29 38.72
N GLU A 96 -11.01 -23.04 38.59
CA GLU A 96 -10.90 -24.35 39.23
C GLU A 96 -9.90 -24.39 40.39
N ILE A 97 -8.70 -23.79 40.23
CA ILE A 97 -7.62 -24.01 41.21
C ILE A 97 -7.73 -23.04 42.38
N LEU A 98 -8.02 -21.80 42.14
CA LEU A 98 -8.05 -20.74 43.15
C LEU A 98 -9.18 -20.95 44.17
N PRO A 99 -10.45 -21.32 43.78
CA PRO A 99 -11.53 -21.55 44.71
C PRO A 99 -11.30 -22.75 45.65
N TYR A 100 -10.67 -23.81 45.12
CA TYR A 100 -10.44 -25.07 45.90
C TYR A 100 -9.15 -25.04 46.71
N ARG A 101 -8.40 -23.94 46.75
CA ARG A 101 -7.15 -23.76 47.55
C ARG A 101 -6.10 -24.88 47.36
N GLN A 102 -6.02 -25.47 46.20
CA GLN A 102 -5.07 -26.56 45.87
C GLN A 102 -3.66 -25.99 45.61
N LYS A 103 -2.91 -25.76 46.70
CA LYS A 103 -1.59 -25.07 46.63
C LYS A 103 -0.55 -25.81 45.79
N ASP A 104 -0.53 -27.13 45.81
CA ASP A 104 0.48 -27.92 45.10
C ASP A 104 0.18 -27.97 43.59
N VAL A 105 -1.11 -28.08 43.21
CA VAL A 105 -1.55 -27.97 41.81
C VAL A 105 -1.28 -26.58 41.28
N LEU A 106 -1.49 -25.54 42.08
CA LEU A 106 -1.20 -24.14 41.70
C LEU A 106 0.27 -23.94 41.35
N LYS A 107 1.22 -24.49 42.15
CA LYS A 107 2.66 -24.37 41.86
C LYS A 107 3.02 -24.99 40.52
N ILE A 108 2.52 -26.19 40.22
CA ILE A 108 2.78 -26.90 38.98
C ILE A 108 2.20 -26.10 37.80
N MET A 109 0.95 -25.63 37.93
CA MET A 109 0.30 -24.84 36.88
C MET A 109 0.99 -23.53 36.63
N LEU A 110 1.47 -22.83 37.66
CA LEU A 110 2.25 -21.60 37.49
C LEU A 110 3.58 -21.88 36.78
N ALA A 111 4.27 -22.98 37.09
CA ALA A 111 5.50 -23.36 36.39
C ALA A 111 5.25 -23.63 34.89
N VAL A 112 4.18 -24.36 34.55
CA VAL A 112 3.78 -24.63 33.16
C VAL A 112 3.38 -23.34 32.46
N PHE A 113 2.58 -22.48 33.08
CA PHE A 113 2.18 -21.19 32.54
C PHE A 113 3.39 -20.28 32.25
N LEU A 114 4.36 -20.26 33.16
CA LEU A 114 5.59 -19.52 33.01
C LEU A 114 6.41 -20.05 31.81
N GLY A 115 6.48 -21.36 31.63
CA GLY A 115 7.09 -22.01 30.46
C GLY A 115 6.42 -21.60 29.14
N ILE A 116 5.08 -21.65 29.10
CA ILE A 116 4.31 -21.24 27.92
C ILE A 116 4.55 -19.75 27.64
N SER A 117 4.54 -18.90 28.67
CA SER A 117 4.75 -17.44 28.51
C SER A 117 6.15 -17.12 28.01
N LEU A 118 7.19 -17.76 28.52
CA LEU A 118 8.56 -17.60 28.04
C LEU A 118 8.69 -18.04 26.58
N THR A 119 8.10 -19.18 26.22
CA THR A 119 8.11 -19.68 24.84
C THR A 119 7.38 -18.71 23.89
N SER A 120 6.22 -18.21 24.29
CA SER A 120 5.45 -17.22 23.54
C SER A 120 6.24 -15.93 23.31
N THR A 121 6.91 -15.43 24.34
CA THR A 121 7.76 -14.24 24.26
C THR A 121 8.92 -14.46 23.29
N PHE A 122 9.58 -15.62 23.37
CA PHE A 122 10.68 -15.96 22.46
C PHE A 122 10.22 -16.03 20.99
N VAL A 123 9.11 -16.73 20.71
CA VAL A 123 8.54 -16.82 19.36
C VAL A 123 8.11 -15.44 18.85
N SER A 124 7.54 -14.59 19.72
CA SER A 124 7.18 -13.22 19.39
C SER A 124 8.40 -12.37 19.00
N PHE A 125 9.50 -12.54 19.74
CA PHE A 125 10.77 -11.86 19.42
C PHE A 125 11.30 -12.29 18.06
N VAL A 126 11.33 -13.59 17.77
CA VAL A 126 11.75 -14.13 16.46
C VAL A 126 10.86 -13.60 15.34
N ARG A 127 9.55 -13.58 15.55
CA ARG A 127 8.58 -13.00 14.60
C ARG A 127 8.91 -11.53 14.30
N GLN A 128 9.11 -10.74 15.35
CA GLN A 128 9.42 -9.31 15.20
C GLN A 128 10.73 -9.09 14.43
N TRP A 129 11.73 -9.91 14.69
CA TRP A 129 13.00 -9.88 13.98
C TRP A 129 12.82 -10.20 12.48
N ILE A 130 12.02 -11.22 12.15
CA ILE A 130 11.70 -11.58 10.75
C ILE A 130 10.97 -10.44 10.06
N LEU A 131 9.96 -9.83 10.71
CA LEU A 131 9.19 -8.72 10.16
C LEU A 131 10.08 -7.49 9.91
N MET A 132 10.97 -7.17 10.84
CA MET A 132 11.94 -6.08 10.66
C MET A 132 12.85 -6.34 9.45
N HIS A 133 13.36 -7.56 9.30
CA HIS A 133 14.19 -7.94 8.14
C HIS A 133 13.42 -7.85 6.82
N LEU A 134 12.15 -8.26 6.83
CA LEU A 134 11.26 -8.17 5.68
C LEU A 134 11.02 -6.71 5.29
N SER A 135 10.74 -5.84 6.27
CA SER A 135 10.54 -4.41 6.06
C SER A 135 11.77 -3.77 5.37
N ILE A 136 12.96 -4.00 5.91
CA ILE A 136 14.20 -3.46 5.33
C ILE A 136 14.39 -3.92 3.88
N LYS A 137 14.11 -5.19 3.58
CA LYS A 137 14.24 -5.74 2.23
C LYS A 137 13.22 -5.21 1.22
N ILE A 138 12.14 -4.63 1.68
CA ILE A 138 11.14 -3.94 0.85
C ILE A 138 11.47 -2.46 0.74
N ASP A 139 11.85 -1.83 1.84
CA ASP A 139 12.08 -0.39 1.93
C ASP A 139 13.26 0.07 1.06
N ILE A 140 14.37 -0.67 1.12
CA ILE A 140 15.57 -0.28 0.37
C ILE A 140 15.35 -0.26 -1.15
N PRO A 141 14.81 -1.31 -1.81
CA PRO A 141 14.53 -1.28 -3.24
C PRO A 141 13.48 -0.24 -3.62
N LEU A 142 12.48 0.00 -2.76
CA LEU A 142 11.46 1.02 -3.01
C LEU A 142 12.08 2.42 -3.00
N MET A 143 12.93 2.71 -2.00
CA MET A 143 13.64 3.97 -1.88
C MET A 143 14.60 4.20 -3.05
N LEU A 144 15.41 3.19 -3.39
CA LEU A 144 16.33 3.27 -4.52
C LEU A 144 15.59 3.47 -5.85
N GLY A 145 14.49 2.74 -6.08
CA GLY A 145 13.68 2.90 -7.27
C GLY A 145 13.05 4.29 -7.40
N TYR A 146 12.65 4.90 -6.28
CA TYR A 146 12.16 6.29 -6.27
C TYR A 146 13.27 7.28 -6.63
N PHE A 147 14.45 7.16 -6.02
CA PHE A 147 15.58 8.02 -6.35
C PHE A 147 16.03 7.86 -7.80
N GLU A 148 16.13 6.63 -8.29
CA GLU A 148 16.47 6.35 -9.68
C GLU A 148 15.47 7.00 -10.65
N HIS A 149 14.18 6.96 -10.32
CA HIS A 149 13.15 7.63 -11.11
C HIS A 149 13.32 9.14 -11.11
N ILE A 150 13.57 9.75 -9.96
CA ILE A 150 13.80 11.20 -9.85
C ILE A 150 15.03 11.62 -10.66
N TYR A 151 16.14 10.91 -10.56
CA TYR A 151 17.37 11.24 -11.30
C TYR A 151 17.18 11.17 -12.83
N LYS A 152 16.24 10.38 -13.33
CA LYS A 152 15.91 10.28 -14.76
C LYS A 152 14.99 11.42 -15.24
N LEU A 153 14.47 12.26 -14.36
CA LEU A 153 13.58 13.37 -14.75
C LEU A 153 14.38 14.52 -15.35
N PRO A 154 13.86 15.18 -16.41
CA PRO A 154 14.54 16.31 -17.04
C PRO A 154 14.61 17.52 -16.10
N MET A 155 15.65 18.35 -16.25
CA MET A 155 15.88 19.55 -15.44
C MET A 155 14.68 20.52 -15.42
N LYS A 156 13.90 20.58 -16.51
CA LYS A 156 12.65 21.36 -16.57
C LYS A 156 11.64 21.00 -15.47
N PHE A 157 11.62 19.76 -15.06
CA PHE A 157 10.73 19.30 -13.99
C PHE A 157 11.09 19.95 -12.64
N PHE A 158 12.39 20.05 -12.35
CA PHE A 158 12.89 20.64 -11.11
C PHE A 158 12.76 22.16 -11.09
N ALA A 159 12.96 22.82 -12.25
CA ALA A 159 12.83 24.27 -12.38
C ALA A 159 11.37 24.75 -12.21
N SER A 160 10.39 23.91 -12.48
CA SER A 160 8.96 24.26 -12.42
C SER A 160 8.30 23.91 -11.06
N ARG A 161 9.01 23.29 -10.13
CA ARG A 161 8.44 22.83 -8.84
C ARG A 161 9.30 23.25 -7.67
N LYS A 162 8.64 23.51 -6.54
CA LYS A 162 9.33 23.79 -5.27
C LYS A 162 9.91 22.48 -4.70
N THR A 163 11.09 22.58 -4.12
CA THR A 163 11.77 21.42 -3.46
C THR A 163 10.86 20.74 -2.42
N GLY A 164 10.02 21.53 -1.72
CA GLY A 164 9.06 21.02 -0.76
C GLY A 164 8.06 20.02 -1.37
N ASP A 165 7.55 20.28 -2.58
CA ASP A 165 6.60 19.38 -3.26
C ASP A 165 7.22 17.99 -3.54
N ILE A 166 8.51 17.96 -3.87
CA ILE A 166 9.25 16.72 -4.13
C ILE A 166 9.43 15.94 -2.83
N THR A 167 9.78 16.64 -1.75
CA THR A 167 9.97 16.03 -0.42
C THR A 167 8.64 15.51 0.15
N THR A 168 7.54 16.24 -0.02
CA THR A 168 6.21 15.80 0.42
C THR A 168 5.80 14.52 -0.31
N ARG A 169 5.97 14.45 -1.62
CA ARG A 169 5.66 13.23 -2.40
C ARG A 169 6.54 12.05 -2.03
N PHE A 170 7.77 12.30 -1.61
CA PHE A 170 8.63 11.27 -1.05
C PHE A 170 8.06 10.75 0.28
N SER A 171 7.66 11.64 1.17
CA SER A 171 7.01 11.28 2.44
C SER A 171 5.70 10.53 2.22
N ASP A 172 4.88 10.95 1.24
CA ASP A 172 3.63 10.27 0.87
C ASP A 172 3.87 8.83 0.40
N ALA A 173 4.97 8.56 -0.31
CA ALA A 173 5.31 7.21 -0.74
C ALA A 173 5.62 6.28 0.45
N PHE A 174 6.22 6.81 1.53
CA PHE A 174 6.41 6.05 2.77
C PHE A 174 5.10 5.83 3.52
N THR A 175 4.24 6.83 3.57
CA THR A 175 2.92 6.71 4.21
C THR A 175 2.06 5.63 3.53
N ILE A 176 2.11 5.55 2.20
CA ILE A 176 1.41 4.49 1.45
C ILE A 176 1.96 3.10 1.82
N LYS A 177 3.27 2.97 2.04
CA LYS A 177 3.90 1.72 2.49
C LYS A 177 3.36 1.27 3.85
N ASP A 178 3.17 2.21 4.78
CA ASP A 178 2.73 1.89 6.16
C ASP A 178 1.26 1.43 6.22
N ILE A 179 0.50 1.57 5.12
CA ILE A 179 -0.87 1.07 4.98
C ILE A 179 -0.91 -0.43 4.60
N PHE A 180 0.18 -0.96 4.02
CA PHE A 180 0.31 -2.35 3.57
C PHE A 180 1.15 -3.20 4.52
#